data_e43db05ce51415c8a206515b526075fe
#
_entry.id   e43db05ce51415c8a206515b526075fe
#
_cell.length_a   1.000
_cell.length_b   1.000
_cell.length_c   1.000
_cell.angle_alpha   90.00
_cell.angle_beta   90.00
_cell.angle_gamma   90.00
#
_symmetry.space_group_name_H-M   'P 1'
#
loop_
_entity.id
_entity.type
_entity.pdbx_description
1 polymer ?
#
loop_
_entity_poly.entity_id
_entity_poly.type
_entity_poly.pdbx_seq_one_letter_code
_entity_poly.pdbx_strand_id
1 'polypeptide(L)'
;MLRILFVLLTTISLNTNAQNVLGKLTVEKIMRNPKWMGTSPSNPVWSADGKTLYFNWNPTNEPADSLYALNSDHKVPVKVEAAAKKQILYAGNILYNNNRTAYTYAKEGDIYYTDVKSGKTKRIVNTGDFESNPQFSFNDSKLVYTRNQNLYTWDISSGETIQLTRIQNGSSAAPARGGKEKTDTDNQQEKWLKQDQLKTFEILRERKEKKEATEGYNKNLPKEKEIKSISIDDKNLQNLMVSPDGRFISYRLYKSAAGNKGTIVPS
;
A
#
# COMPACT_ATOMS: atom_id res chain seq x y z
N MET A 1 -54.21 20.44 -46.99
CA MET A 1 -53.16 20.34 -46.00
C MET A 1 -53.05 18.95 -45.34
N LEU A 2 -54.14 18.33 -44.89
CA LEU A 2 -54.17 17.02 -44.23
C LEU A 2 -53.55 15.87 -45.07
N ARG A 3 -53.80 15.87 -46.40
CA ARG A 3 -53.25 14.83 -47.31
C ARG A 3 -51.76 14.92 -47.55
N ILE A 4 -51.17 16.10 -47.47
CA ILE A 4 -49.71 16.33 -47.61
C ILE A 4 -48.98 15.88 -46.35
N LEU A 5 -49.60 16.07 -45.20
CA LEU A 5 -49.04 15.60 -43.91
C LEU A 5 -48.98 14.07 -43.84
N PHE A 6 -49.97 13.37 -44.43
CA PHE A 6 -49.97 11.90 -44.43
C PHE A 6 -48.90 11.31 -45.37
N VAL A 7 -48.60 11.96 -46.50
CA VAL A 7 -47.52 11.56 -47.41
C VAL A 7 -46.14 11.82 -46.77
N LEU A 8 -45.98 12.93 -46.03
CA LEU A 8 -44.72 13.23 -45.32
C LEU A 8 -44.47 12.24 -44.16
N LEU A 9 -45.50 11.75 -43.49
CA LEU A 9 -45.34 10.80 -42.40
C LEU A 9 -44.96 9.38 -42.90
N THR A 10 -45.37 9.01 -44.13
CA THR A 10 -45.05 7.71 -44.73
C THR A 10 -43.64 7.64 -45.33
N THR A 11 -43.02 8.78 -45.63
CA THR A 11 -41.65 8.81 -46.17
C THR A 11 -40.58 8.73 -45.07
N ILE A 12 -40.92 9.03 -43.80
CA ILE A 12 -39.95 8.96 -42.68
C ILE A 12 -39.73 7.51 -42.23
N SER A 13 -40.61 6.57 -42.56
CA SER A 13 -40.53 5.18 -42.12
C SER A 13 -39.65 4.25 -42.94
N LEU A 14 -38.95 4.74 -43.99
CA LEU A 14 -38.24 3.86 -44.95
C LEU A 14 -36.70 3.83 -44.78
N ASN A 15 -36.15 4.50 -43.79
CA ASN A 15 -34.69 4.49 -43.56
C ASN A 15 -34.29 3.68 -42.34
N THR A 16 -34.88 2.51 -42.08
CA THR A 16 -34.32 1.57 -41.14
C THR A 16 -33.33 0.61 -41.79
N ASN A 17 -32.24 1.13 -42.30
CA ASN A 17 -31.05 0.31 -42.62
C ASN A 17 -30.24 0.04 -41.35
N ALA A 18 -30.84 -0.58 -40.38
CA ALA A 18 -30.17 -1.01 -39.19
C ALA A 18 -30.24 -2.52 -39.04
N GLN A 19 -29.44 -3.21 -39.85
CA GLN A 19 -28.86 -4.49 -39.46
C GLN A 19 -27.92 -4.90 -40.59
N ASN A 20 -26.59 -4.78 -40.36
CA ASN A 20 -25.68 -5.65 -41.06
C ASN A 20 -26.15 -7.07 -40.79
N VAL A 21 -26.72 -7.74 -41.81
CA VAL A 21 -27.16 -9.13 -41.73
C VAL A 21 -25.88 -9.94 -41.42
N LEU A 22 -25.65 -10.19 -40.17
CA LEU A 22 -24.70 -11.23 -39.75
C LEU A 22 -25.06 -12.48 -40.54
N GLY A 23 -24.21 -12.86 -41.49
CA GLY A 23 -24.47 -13.99 -42.37
C GLY A 23 -24.88 -15.21 -41.54
N LYS A 24 -25.82 -16.03 -42.06
CA LYS A 24 -26.37 -17.18 -41.36
C LYS A 24 -25.32 -17.99 -40.66
N LEU A 25 -25.53 -18.24 -39.38
CA LEU A 25 -24.69 -19.10 -38.57
C LEU A 25 -24.90 -20.55 -39.07
N THR A 26 -23.89 -21.10 -39.77
CA THR A 26 -23.95 -22.50 -40.23
C THR A 26 -23.14 -23.40 -39.31
N VAL A 27 -23.46 -24.69 -39.31
CA VAL A 27 -22.70 -25.68 -38.48
C VAL A 27 -21.23 -25.66 -38.83
N GLU A 28 -20.85 -25.55 -40.10
CA GLU A 28 -19.47 -25.45 -40.55
C GLU A 28 -18.78 -24.20 -40.00
N LYS A 29 -19.50 -23.11 -39.90
CA LYS A 29 -18.96 -21.85 -39.34
C LYS A 29 -18.75 -21.97 -37.83
N ILE A 30 -19.65 -22.63 -37.11
CA ILE A 30 -19.53 -22.91 -35.66
C ILE A 30 -18.37 -23.85 -35.37
N MET A 31 -18.18 -24.89 -36.22
CA MET A 31 -17.14 -25.91 -36.08
C MET A 31 -15.76 -25.46 -36.56
N ARG A 32 -15.67 -24.30 -37.18
CA ARG A 32 -14.38 -23.70 -37.58
C ARG A 32 -13.60 -23.17 -36.36
N ASN A 33 -12.30 -22.93 -36.58
CA ASN A 33 -11.45 -22.27 -35.59
C ASN A 33 -12.15 -21.01 -35.02
N PRO A 34 -12.28 -20.88 -33.68
CA PRO A 34 -13.00 -19.76 -33.02
C PRO A 34 -12.50 -18.36 -33.39
N LYS A 35 -11.37 -18.23 -34.06
CA LYS A 35 -10.81 -16.93 -34.52
C LYS A 35 -11.81 -16.11 -35.36
N TRP A 36 -12.79 -16.74 -36.02
CA TRP A 36 -13.81 -15.99 -36.79
C TRP A 36 -14.80 -15.20 -35.91
N MET A 37 -14.93 -15.57 -34.63
CA MET A 37 -15.77 -14.84 -33.67
C MET A 37 -15.09 -13.56 -33.15
N GLY A 38 -13.79 -13.41 -33.44
CA GLY A 38 -12.98 -12.36 -32.81
C GLY A 38 -12.64 -12.68 -31.36
N THR A 39 -12.00 -11.75 -30.71
CA THR A 39 -11.62 -11.85 -29.30
C THR A 39 -12.59 -11.01 -28.46
N SER A 40 -13.04 -11.57 -27.33
CA SER A 40 -13.89 -10.82 -26.41
C SER A 40 -13.03 -9.94 -25.49
N PRO A 41 -13.47 -8.72 -25.17
CA PRO A 41 -12.85 -7.91 -24.13
C PRO A 41 -12.93 -8.61 -22.76
N SER A 42 -11.93 -8.41 -21.93
CA SER A 42 -11.82 -8.99 -20.59
C SER A 42 -11.40 -7.95 -19.55
N ASN A 43 -11.60 -8.25 -18.27
CA ASN A 43 -11.17 -7.43 -17.13
C ASN A 43 -11.61 -5.95 -17.22
N PRO A 44 -12.91 -5.66 -17.34
CA PRO A 44 -13.38 -4.28 -17.39
C PRO A 44 -13.20 -3.57 -16.03
N VAL A 45 -12.59 -2.39 -16.04
CA VAL A 45 -12.36 -1.56 -14.84
C VAL A 45 -12.63 -0.10 -15.17
N TRP A 46 -13.37 0.59 -14.32
CA TRP A 46 -13.62 2.03 -14.48
C TRP A 46 -12.45 2.88 -13.99
N SER A 47 -12.23 4.01 -14.64
CA SER A 47 -11.40 5.09 -14.10
C SER A 47 -11.98 5.62 -12.78
N ALA A 48 -11.12 6.24 -11.96
CA ALA A 48 -11.52 6.82 -10.67
C ALA A 48 -12.62 7.88 -10.78
N ASP A 49 -12.67 8.61 -11.88
CA ASP A 49 -13.68 9.64 -12.19
C ASP A 49 -14.96 9.05 -12.83
N GLY A 50 -15.00 7.76 -13.11
CA GLY A 50 -16.13 7.06 -13.71
C GLY A 50 -16.40 7.38 -15.18
N LYS A 51 -15.50 8.09 -15.87
CA LYS A 51 -15.73 8.54 -17.25
C LYS A 51 -15.17 7.60 -18.30
N THR A 52 -14.18 6.81 -17.95
CA THR A 52 -13.48 5.91 -18.87
C THR A 52 -13.53 4.48 -18.40
N LEU A 53 -13.94 3.57 -19.26
CA LEU A 53 -13.88 2.13 -19.03
C LEU A 53 -12.58 1.62 -19.67
N TYR A 54 -11.74 0.97 -18.88
CA TYR A 54 -10.55 0.26 -19.33
C TYR A 54 -10.82 -1.24 -19.37
N PHE A 55 -10.27 -1.93 -20.38
CA PHE A 55 -10.38 -3.37 -20.52
C PHE A 55 -9.26 -3.94 -21.37
N ASN A 56 -8.94 -5.21 -21.19
CA ASN A 56 -7.99 -5.90 -22.04
C ASN A 56 -8.70 -6.42 -23.28
N TRP A 57 -8.10 -6.21 -24.44
CA TRP A 57 -8.66 -6.67 -25.71
C TRP A 57 -7.57 -6.91 -26.74
N ASN A 58 -7.86 -7.83 -27.68
CA ASN A 58 -6.96 -8.18 -28.78
C ASN A 58 -7.73 -8.31 -30.10
N PRO A 59 -8.26 -7.22 -30.64
CA PRO A 59 -9.09 -7.26 -31.85
C PRO A 59 -8.34 -7.71 -33.10
N THR A 60 -7.02 -7.55 -33.12
CA THR A 60 -6.14 -7.84 -34.28
C THR A 60 -5.42 -9.15 -34.18
N ASN A 61 -5.69 -9.99 -33.15
CA ASN A 61 -5.02 -11.26 -32.89
C ASN A 61 -3.48 -11.13 -32.78
N GLU A 62 -3.01 -10.07 -32.10
CA GLU A 62 -1.61 -9.93 -31.71
C GLU A 62 -1.20 -11.03 -30.71
N PRO A 63 0.10 -11.28 -30.47
CA PRO A 63 0.56 -12.29 -29.52
C PRO A 63 0.06 -12.10 -28.07
N ALA A 64 -0.31 -10.87 -27.70
CA ALA A 64 -0.79 -10.52 -26.36
C ALA A 64 -1.92 -9.51 -26.40
N ASP A 65 -2.77 -9.56 -25.35
CA ASP A 65 -3.82 -8.56 -25.15
C ASP A 65 -3.22 -7.19 -24.86
N SER A 66 -3.90 -6.17 -25.32
CA SER A 66 -3.58 -4.76 -25.04
C SER A 66 -4.66 -4.11 -24.21
N LEU A 67 -4.28 -3.09 -23.43
CA LEU A 67 -5.24 -2.28 -22.68
C LEU A 67 -5.92 -1.31 -23.65
N TYR A 68 -7.24 -1.28 -23.62
CA TYR A 68 -8.08 -0.34 -24.35
C TYR A 68 -8.86 0.54 -23.39
N ALA A 69 -9.16 1.74 -23.84
CA ALA A 69 -9.98 2.71 -23.14
C ALA A 69 -11.23 3.04 -23.97
N LEU A 70 -12.38 3.07 -23.33
CA LEU A 70 -13.64 3.52 -23.89
C LEU A 70 -14.16 4.68 -23.04
N ASN A 71 -14.20 5.87 -23.63
CA ASN A 71 -14.74 7.06 -22.97
C ASN A 71 -16.24 7.19 -23.22
N SER A 72 -16.98 7.76 -22.27
CA SER A 72 -18.41 8.04 -22.42
C SER A 72 -18.74 8.88 -23.65
N ASP A 73 -17.84 9.80 -24.02
CA ASP A 73 -18.04 10.74 -25.11
C ASP A 73 -17.64 10.16 -26.48
N HIS A 74 -16.76 9.16 -26.50
CA HIS A 74 -16.27 8.49 -27.67
C HIS A 74 -16.56 6.99 -27.61
N LYS A 75 -17.54 6.54 -28.39
CA LYS A 75 -18.01 5.13 -28.40
C LYS A 75 -17.04 4.15 -29.10
N VAL A 76 -15.85 4.59 -29.47
CA VAL A 76 -14.84 3.75 -30.13
C VAL A 76 -13.71 3.44 -29.16
N PRO A 77 -13.39 2.17 -28.92
CA PRO A 77 -12.26 1.80 -28.07
C PRO A 77 -10.93 2.27 -28.68
N VAL A 78 -10.08 2.85 -27.85
CA VAL A 78 -8.74 3.31 -28.24
C VAL A 78 -7.70 2.52 -27.45
N LYS A 79 -6.66 2.02 -28.13
CA LYS A 79 -5.53 1.33 -27.49
C LYS A 79 -4.75 2.33 -26.60
N VAL A 80 -4.49 1.94 -25.34
CA VAL A 80 -3.78 2.77 -24.39
C VAL A 80 -2.28 2.59 -24.57
N GLU A 81 -1.59 3.71 -24.77
CA GLU A 81 -0.13 3.75 -24.85
C GLU A 81 0.54 3.29 -23.55
N ALA A 82 1.71 2.64 -23.64
CA ALA A 82 2.42 2.09 -22.50
C ALA A 82 2.76 3.16 -21.43
N ALA A 83 3.13 4.35 -21.86
CA ALA A 83 3.42 5.48 -20.96
C ALA A 83 2.17 5.96 -20.20
N ALA A 84 1.01 5.97 -20.86
CA ALA A 84 -0.25 6.39 -20.26
C ALA A 84 -0.76 5.40 -19.21
N LYS A 85 -0.44 4.09 -19.33
CA LYS A 85 -0.85 3.07 -18.35
C LYS A 85 -0.45 3.43 -16.93
N LYS A 86 0.75 3.98 -16.73
CA LYS A 86 1.25 4.38 -15.41
C LYS A 86 0.46 5.51 -14.76
N GLN A 87 -0.24 6.32 -15.56
CA GLN A 87 -0.99 7.48 -15.07
C GLN A 87 -2.44 7.15 -14.74
N ILE A 88 -2.93 5.98 -15.15
CA ILE A 88 -4.31 5.57 -14.91
C ILE A 88 -4.54 5.34 -13.42
N LEU A 89 -5.61 5.94 -12.91
CA LEU A 89 -6.15 5.68 -11.59
C LEU A 89 -7.50 4.98 -11.76
N TYR A 90 -7.57 3.73 -11.30
CA TYR A 90 -8.78 2.92 -11.36
C TYR A 90 -9.69 3.16 -10.16
N ALA A 91 -10.99 3.07 -10.35
CA ALA A 91 -11.98 3.26 -9.29
C ALA A 91 -11.79 2.29 -8.11
N GLY A 92 -11.36 1.06 -8.37
CA GLY A 92 -11.07 0.06 -7.33
C GLY A 92 -9.85 0.34 -6.47
N ASN A 93 -9.01 1.29 -6.88
CA ASN A 93 -7.78 1.64 -6.16
C ASN A 93 -7.95 2.83 -5.21
N ILE A 94 -9.12 3.47 -5.22
CA ILE A 94 -9.40 4.63 -4.38
C ILE A 94 -10.30 4.26 -3.21
N LEU A 95 -10.04 4.87 -2.06
CA LEU A 95 -10.86 4.76 -0.86
C LEU A 95 -11.33 6.13 -0.45
N TYR A 96 -12.66 6.30 -0.39
CA TYR A 96 -13.27 7.53 0.09
C TYR A 96 -13.38 7.56 1.61
N ASN A 97 -13.35 8.76 2.18
CA ASN A 97 -13.80 8.98 3.54
C ASN A 97 -15.33 8.82 3.64
N ASN A 98 -15.88 8.77 4.87
CA ASN A 98 -17.31 8.51 5.11
C ASN A 98 -18.24 9.48 4.35
N ASN A 99 -17.86 10.75 4.28
CA ASN A 99 -18.65 11.81 3.65
C ASN A 99 -18.35 11.99 2.15
N ARG A 100 -17.44 11.20 1.58
CA ARG A 100 -16.97 11.31 0.19
C ARG A 100 -16.43 12.68 -0.19
N THR A 101 -15.92 13.43 0.77
CA THR A 101 -15.28 14.74 0.58
C THR A 101 -13.79 14.63 0.22
N ALA A 102 -13.20 13.47 0.48
CA ALA A 102 -11.82 13.17 0.15
C ALA A 102 -11.65 11.69 -0.20
N TYR A 103 -10.61 11.37 -0.94
CA TYR A 103 -10.20 9.98 -1.17
C TYR A 103 -8.69 9.83 -1.09
N THR A 104 -8.26 8.61 -0.84
CA THR A 104 -6.85 8.21 -0.78
C THR A 104 -6.59 7.02 -1.68
N TYR A 105 -5.36 6.90 -2.13
CA TYR A 105 -4.88 5.75 -2.91
C TYR A 105 -3.38 5.57 -2.76
N ALA A 106 -2.92 4.34 -3.01
CA ALA A 106 -1.50 4.04 -3.15
C ALA A 106 -1.14 3.95 -4.64
N LYS A 107 -0.02 4.54 -5.02
CA LYS A 107 0.51 4.48 -6.38
C LYS A 107 2.03 4.49 -6.36
N GLU A 108 2.64 3.51 -7.04
CA GLU A 108 4.11 3.38 -7.16
C GLU A 108 4.86 3.37 -5.82
N GLY A 109 4.22 2.86 -4.76
CA GLY A 109 4.81 2.79 -3.42
C GLY A 109 4.59 4.02 -2.55
N ASP A 110 3.87 5.02 -3.03
CA ASP A 110 3.54 6.23 -2.30
C ASP A 110 2.06 6.33 -2.00
N ILE A 111 1.72 7.14 -1.00
CA ILE A 111 0.33 7.41 -0.62
C ILE A 111 -0.07 8.82 -1.05
N TYR A 112 -1.25 8.91 -1.61
CA TYR A 112 -1.85 10.15 -2.09
C TYR A 112 -3.18 10.43 -1.39
N TYR A 113 -3.41 11.68 -1.11
CA TYR A 113 -4.67 12.22 -0.59
C TYR A 113 -5.22 13.24 -1.58
N THR A 114 -6.51 13.15 -1.89
CA THR A 114 -7.19 14.09 -2.80
C THR A 114 -8.43 14.66 -2.12
N ASP A 115 -8.53 15.97 -2.07
CA ASP A 115 -9.75 16.68 -1.67
C ASP A 115 -10.67 16.79 -2.88
N VAL A 116 -11.90 16.29 -2.76
CA VAL A 116 -12.86 16.20 -3.87
C VAL A 116 -13.34 17.58 -4.31
N LYS A 117 -13.54 18.51 -3.37
CA LYS A 117 -14.07 19.83 -3.67
C LYS A 117 -13.08 20.70 -4.46
N SER A 118 -11.83 20.68 -4.05
CA SER A 118 -10.78 21.47 -4.70
C SER A 118 -10.10 20.74 -5.86
N GLY A 119 -10.27 19.41 -5.96
CA GLY A 119 -9.57 18.55 -6.89
C GLY A 119 -8.06 18.46 -6.63
N LYS A 120 -7.56 19.04 -5.53
CA LYS A 120 -6.13 19.04 -5.21
C LYS A 120 -5.69 17.71 -4.66
N THR A 121 -4.65 17.14 -5.27
CA THR A 121 -4.00 15.92 -4.80
C THR A 121 -2.68 16.27 -4.13
N LYS A 122 -2.44 15.68 -2.97
CA LYS A 122 -1.22 15.80 -2.19
C LYS A 122 -0.58 14.40 -2.06
N ARG A 123 0.69 14.27 -2.41
CA ARG A 123 1.51 13.11 -2.04
C ARG A 123 1.89 13.29 -0.57
N ILE A 124 1.43 12.40 0.30
CA ILE A 124 1.62 12.53 1.76
C ILE A 124 2.92 11.90 2.24
N VAL A 125 3.43 10.93 1.49
CA VAL A 125 4.70 10.26 1.76
C VAL A 125 5.56 10.30 0.50
N ASN A 126 6.84 10.59 0.68
CA ASN A 126 7.86 10.61 -0.37
C ASN A 126 9.15 10.05 0.21
N THR A 127 9.22 8.74 0.33
CA THR A 127 10.37 8.01 0.86
C THR A 127 10.86 6.98 -0.16
N GLY A 128 11.99 6.36 0.09
CA GLY A 128 12.46 5.23 -0.71
C GLY A 128 11.82 3.90 -0.32
N ASP A 129 10.99 3.90 0.73
CA ASP A 129 10.27 2.73 1.19
C ASP A 129 8.98 2.54 0.39
N PHE A 130 8.39 1.34 0.49
CA PHE A 130 7.12 1.02 -0.13
C PHE A 130 5.99 1.18 0.86
N GLU A 131 5.11 2.13 0.62
CA GLU A 131 3.89 2.36 1.39
C GLU A 131 2.67 1.77 0.67
N SER A 132 1.74 1.25 1.45
CA SER A 132 0.55 0.58 0.92
C SER A 132 -0.64 0.67 1.87
N ASN A 133 -1.79 0.21 1.38
CA ASN A 133 -3.04 0.08 2.15
C ASN A 133 -3.47 1.36 2.88
N PRO A 134 -3.54 2.51 2.20
CA PRO A 134 -4.06 3.72 2.83
C PRO A 134 -5.54 3.55 3.18
N GLN A 135 -5.93 4.00 4.37
CA GLN A 135 -7.32 4.00 4.81
C GLN A 135 -7.60 5.22 5.70
N PHE A 136 -8.82 5.73 5.67
CA PHE A 136 -9.27 6.71 6.62
C PHE A 136 -9.56 6.06 7.98
N SER A 137 -9.18 6.73 9.05
CA SER A 137 -9.42 6.29 10.43
C SER A 137 -9.49 7.51 11.36
N PHE A 138 -9.66 7.26 12.67
CA PHE A 138 -9.83 8.34 13.67
C PHE A 138 -10.97 9.28 13.28
N ASN A 139 -12.12 8.69 12.89
CA ASN A 139 -13.30 9.43 12.39
C ASN A 139 -12.97 10.36 11.21
N ASP A 140 -12.23 9.85 10.24
CA ASP A 140 -11.77 10.55 9.02
C ASP A 140 -10.78 11.71 9.25
N SER A 141 -10.26 11.89 10.47
CA SER A 141 -9.27 12.93 10.75
C SER A 141 -7.84 12.55 10.34
N LYS A 142 -7.58 11.25 10.18
CA LYS A 142 -6.24 10.74 9.83
C LYS A 142 -6.31 9.71 8.73
N LEU A 143 -5.21 9.65 7.95
CA LEU A 143 -4.92 8.51 7.09
C LEU A 143 -3.99 7.55 7.82
N VAL A 144 -4.29 6.26 7.71
CA VAL A 144 -3.42 5.18 8.20
C VAL A 144 -2.90 4.42 6.99
N TYR A 145 -1.64 4.07 7.00
CA TYR A 145 -1.00 3.30 5.93
C TYR A 145 0.06 2.35 6.49
N THR A 146 0.44 1.37 5.69
CA THR A 146 1.45 0.38 6.06
C THR A 146 2.78 0.70 5.39
N ARG A 147 3.87 0.66 6.16
CA ARG A 147 5.26 0.74 5.70
C ARG A 147 6.11 -0.25 6.49
N ASN A 148 6.88 -1.10 5.82
CA ASN A 148 7.78 -2.08 6.46
C ASN A 148 7.08 -2.89 7.58
N GLN A 149 5.89 -3.43 7.29
CA GLN A 149 5.04 -4.19 8.22
C GLN A 149 4.58 -3.40 9.47
N ASN A 150 4.71 -2.07 9.46
CA ASN A 150 4.24 -1.21 10.54
C ASN A 150 3.18 -0.24 10.06
N LEU A 151 2.29 0.15 10.97
CA LEU A 151 1.27 1.17 10.74
C LEU A 151 1.80 2.55 11.08
N TYR A 152 1.48 3.48 10.21
CA TYR A 152 1.73 4.91 10.37
C TYR A 152 0.43 5.68 10.19
N THR A 153 0.30 6.80 10.87
CA THR A 153 -0.79 7.75 10.65
C THR A 153 -0.23 9.04 10.09
N TRP A 154 -1.00 9.66 9.24
CA TRP A 154 -0.81 11.02 8.78
C TRP A 154 -2.05 11.84 9.15
N ASP A 155 -1.85 12.91 9.92
CA ASP A 155 -2.92 13.81 10.33
C ASP A 155 -3.23 14.77 9.18
N ILE A 156 -4.52 14.81 8.78
CA ILE A 156 -4.96 15.60 7.61
C ILE A 156 -4.82 17.09 7.87
N SER A 157 -5.02 17.54 9.11
CA SER A 157 -4.99 18.94 9.47
C SER A 157 -3.58 19.48 9.69
N SER A 158 -2.76 18.77 10.45
CA SER A 158 -1.40 19.19 10.80
C SER A 158 -0.35 18.74 9.80
N GLY A 159 -0.61 17.65 9.07
CA GLY A 159 0.37 17.00 8.22
C GLY A 159 1.41 16.16 8.98
N GLU A 160 1.22 15.98 10.28
CA GLU A 160 2.11 15.20 11.12
C GLU A 160 1.99 13.71 10.83
N THR A 161 3.13 13.02 10.79
CA THR A 161 3.20 11.56 10.63
C THR A 161 3.67 10.92 11.92
N ILE A 162 2.92 9.94 12.43
CA ILE A 162 3.23 9.21 13.66
C ILE A 162 3.21 7.71 13.36
N GLN A 163 4.22 6.99 13.86
CA GLN A 163 4.22 5.54 13.84
C GLN A 163 3.30 4.98 14.93
N LEU A 164 2.42 4.02 14.59
CA LEU A 164 1.49 3.40 15.53
C LEU A 164 1.99 2.06 16.09
N THR A 165 2.71 1.29 15.27
CA THR A 165 3.17 -0.05 15.66
C THR A 165 4.66 -0.18 15.46
N ARG A 166 5.30 -1.01 16.30
CA ARG A 166 6.67 -1.45 16.16
C ARG A 166 6.71 -2.98 16.16
N ILE A 167 6.46 -3.55 14.98
CA ILE A 167 6.46 -4.99 14.78
C ILE A 167 7.87 -5.43 14.41
N GLN A 168 8.38 -6.47 15.07
CA GLN A 168 9.73 -6.97 14.90
C GLN A 168 9.71 -8.48 14.66
N ASN A 169 10.47 -8.91 13.66
CA ASN A 169 10.77 -10.32 13.46
C ASN A 169 11.88 -10.74 14.43
N GLY A 170 11.69 -11.83 15.14
CA GLY A 170 12.65 -12.35 16.09
C GLY A 170 12.27 -12.12 17.55
N SER A 171 12.82 -12.98 18.42
CA SER A 171 12.65 -12.88 19.87
C SER A 171 13.28 -11.60 20.37
N SER A 172 12.57 -10.86 21.21
CA SER A 172 13.09 -9.73 21.97
C SER A 172 14.16 -10.22 22.94
N ALA A 173 15.36 -10.44 22.45
CA ALA A 173 16.50 -10.69 23.34
C ALA A 173 16.79 -9.41 24.11
N ALA A 174 16.64 -9.47 25.42
CA ALA A 174 17.11 -8.42 26.32
C ALA A 174 18.62 -8.19 26.08
N PRO A 175 19.10 -6.94 26.11
CA PRO A 175 20.53 -6.67 25.89
C PRO A 175 21.35 -7.42 26.93
N ALA A 176 22.26 -8.27 26.45
CA ALA A 176 23.19 -8.99 27.29
C ALA A 176 24.06 -7.99 28.06
N ARG A 177 23.97 -8.03 29.40
CA ARG A 177 24.90 -7.32 30.27
C ARG A 177 26.25 -7.99 30.14
N GLY A 178 27.21 -7.29 29.55
CA GLY A 178 28.60 -7.70 29.47
C GLY A 178 29.19 -7.91 30.87
N GLY A 179 29.59 -9.13 31.16
CA GLY A 179 30.34 -9.46 32.36
C GLY A 179 31.77 -8.93 32.26
N LYS A 180 32.25 -8.27 33.29
CA LYS A 180 33.65 -7.90 33.43
C LYS A 180 34.43 -9.06 34.02
N GLU A 181 35.41 -9.52 33.30
CA GLU A 181 36.42 -10.45 33.76
C GLU A 181 37.43 -9.72 34.63
N LYS A 182 37.72 -10.28 35.82
CA LYS A 182 38.79 -9.81 36.73
C LYS A 182 40.03 -10.63 36.45
N THR A 183 41.12 -9.98 36.12
CA THR A 183 42.45 -10.59 36.17
C THR A 183 43.24 -9.98 37.31
N ASP A 184 43.65 -10.84 38.24
CA ASP A 184 44.56 -10.57 39.33
C ASP A 184 46.01 -10.83 38.82
N THR A 185 46.90 -9.87 39.00
CA THR A 185 48.34 -10.14 38.99
C THR A 185 49.05 -9.12 39.87
N ASP A 186 49.69 -9.65 40.88
CA ASP A 186 50.46 -8.97 41.91
C ASP A 186 51.89 -8.74 41.42
N ASN A 187 52.46 -7.50 41.49
CA ASN A 187 53.91 -7.25 41.52
C ASN A 187 54.30 -5.82 41.89
N GLN A 188 55.49 -5.68 42.45
CA GLN A 188 56.25 -4.61 43.09
C GLN A 188 56.22 -3.15 42.50
N GLN A 189 55.48 -2.85 41.48
CA GLN A 189 55.16 -1.51 40.96
C GLN A 189 54.04 -0.77 41.71
N GLU A 190 53.47 -1.39 42.76
CA GLU A 190 52.30 -0.91 43.45
C GLU A 190 52.48 0.36 44.29
N LYS A 191 53.67 0.69 44.76
CA LYS A 191 53.82 1.88 45.65
C LYS A 191 53.78 3.20 44.84
N TRP A 192 54.31 3.23 43.66
CA TRP A 192 54.22 4.39 42.78
C TRP A 192 52.84 4.52 42.15
N LEU A 193 52.22 3.40 41.82
CA LEU A 193 50.88 3.33 41.29
C LEU A 193 49.82 3.82 42.32
N LYS A 194 50.03 3.58 43.63
CA LYS A 194 49.11 4.03 44.68
C LYS A 194 49.05 5.55 44.81
N GLN A 195 50.12 6.28 44.62
CA GLN A 195 50.12 7.76 44.68
C GLN A 195 49.46 8.40 43.46
N ASP A 196 49.68 7.82 42.28
CA ASP A 196 49.05 8.27 41.03
C ASP A 196 47.55 7.85 40.99
N GLN A 197 47.25 6.70 41.57
CA GLN A 197 45.86 6.21 41.74
C GLN A 197 45.02 7.13 42.64
N LEU A 198 45.57 7.74 43.71
CA LEU A 198 44.81 8.64 44.57
C LEU A 198 44.36 9.90 43.83
N LYS A 199 45.19 10.49 42.97
CA LYS A 199 44.80 11.63 42.12
C LYS A 199 43.79 11.18 41.03
N THR A 200 43.98 10.00 40.51
CA THR A 200 43.06 9.41 39.51
C THR A 200 41.73 9.04 40.16
N PHE A 201 41.72 8.65 41.44
CA PHE A 201 40.49 8.35 42.19
C PHE A 201 39.57 9.57 42.35
N GLU A 202 40.12 10.76 42.60
CA GLU A 202 39.31 11.98 42.68
C GLU A 202 38.67 12.30 41.33
N ILE A 203 39.44 12.21 40.24
CA ILE A 203 38.88 12.43 38.88
C ILE A 203 37.84 11.37 38.50
N LEU A 204 38.06 10.11 38.88
CA LEU A 204 37.09 9.03 38.64
C LEU A 204 35.83 9.21 39.47
N ARG A 205 35.94 9.69 40.71
CA ARG A 205 34.83 10.02 41.58
C ARG A 205 33.99 11.15 41.00
N GLU A 206 34.60 12.25 40.56
CA GLU A 206 33.91 13.36 39.92
C GLU A 206 33.24 12.94 38.62
N ARG A 207 33.90 12.11 37.82
CA ARG A 207 33.27 11.55 36.60
C ARG A 207 32.08 10.67 36.90
N LYS A 208 32.18 9.87 37.95
CA LYS A 208 31.08 9.01 38.41
C LYS A 208 29.89 9.84 38.90
N GLU A 209 30.13 10.85 39.73
CA GLU A 209 29.14 11.78 40.25
C GLU A 209 28.44 12.55 39.09
N LYS A 210 29.22 13.05 38.13
CA LYS A 210 28.66 13.69 36.91
C LYS A 210 27.85 12.73 36.07
N LYS A 211 28.28 11.48 35.93
CA LYS A 211 27.57 10.46 35.21
C LYS A 211 26.23 10.11 35.88
N GLU A 212 26.26 9.90 37.21
CA GLU A 212 25.08 9.63 38.01
C GLU A 212 24.08 10.80 37.99
N ALA A 213 24.58 12.04 38.09
CA ALA A 213 23.76 13.24 37.97
C ALA A 213 23.10 13.35 36.57
N THR A 214 23.88 13.08 35.52
CA THR A 214 23.41 13.10 34.13
C THR A 214 22.38 12.00 33.89
N GLU A 215 22.60 10.78 34.40
CA GLU A 215 21.65 9.68 34.35
C GLU A 215 20.38 10.00 35.13
N GLY A 216 20.50 10.64 36.32
CA GLY A 216 19.37 11.12 37.09
C GLY A 216 18.55 12.18 36.35
N TYR A 217 19.23 13.14 35.73
CA TYR A 217 18.59 14.15 34.89
C TYR A 217 17.85 13.51 33.70
N ASN A 218 18.51 12.61 32.98
CA ASN A 218 17.91 11.94 31.82
C ASN A 218 16.75 11.01 32.19
N LYS A 219 16.75 10.41 33.39
CA LYS A 219 15.61 9.63 33.89
C LYS A 219 14.37 10.49 34.15
N ASN A 220 14.57 11.75 34.53
CA ASN A 220 13.49 12.70 34.83
C ASN A 220 13.01 13.48 33.61
N LEU A 221 13.69 13.37 32.45
CA LEU A 221 13.17 13.94 31.22
C LEU A 221 11.87 13.23 30.84
N PRO A 222 10.85 13.98 30.37
CA PRO A 222 9.63 13.36 29.87
C PRO A 222 10.03 12.45 28.70
N LYS A 223 9.93 11.15 28.94
CA LYS A 223 10.14 10.16 27.89
C LYS A 223 9.01 10.28 26.89
N GLU A 224 9.35 10.50 25.63
CA GLU A 224 8.39 10.26 24.56
C GLU A 224 7.81 8.85 24.74
N LYS A 225 6.49 8.72 24.52
CA LYS A 225 5.81 7.42 24.62
C LYS A 225 6.51 6.43 23.69
N GLU A 226 7.35 5.58 24.24
CA GLU A 226 7.96 4.49 23.48
C GLU A 226 6.85 3.55 23.02
N ILE A 227 6.77 3.34 21.70
CA ILE A 227 5.87 2.35 21.13
C ILE A 227 6.37 0.97 21.55
N LYS A 228 5.53 0.22 22.27
CA LYS A 228 5.84 -1.15 22.65
C LYS A 228 6.09 -1.99 21.40
N SER A 229 7.24 -2.67 21.37
CA SER A 229 7.54 -3.62 20.30
C SER A 229 6.66 -4.87 20.43
N ILE A 230 6.13 -5.32 19.30
CA ILE A 230 5.36 -6.55 19.18
C ILE A 230 6.26 -7.55 18.45
N SER A 231 6.72 -8.60 19.16
CA SER A 231 7.45 -9.69 18.52
C SER A 231 6.48 -10.63 17.84
N ILE A 232 6.73 -10.96 16.59
CA ILE A 232 5.95 -11.95 15.83
C ILE A 232 6.71 -13.25 15.59
N ASP A 233 7.94 -13.36 16.12
CA ASP A 233 8.82 -14.51 16.01
C ASP A 233 9.01 -14.99 14.56
N ASP A 234 8.72 -16.26 14.28
CA ASP A 234 8.79 -16.89 12.96
C ASP A 234 7.45 -16.85 12.19
N LYS A 235 6.51 -16.04 12.64
CA LYS A 235 5.17 -15.93 12.02
C LYS A 235 5.12 -14.83 10.99
N ASN A 236 4.24 -15.01 10.02
CA ASN A 236 3.94 -14.00 9.01
C ASN A 236 2.76 -13.15 9.46
N LEU A 237 2.86 -11.84 9.20
CA LEU A 237 1.83 -10.87 9.51
C LEU A 237 0.90 -10.66 8.32
N GLN A 238 -0.40 -10.67 8.56
CA GLN A 238 -1.43 -10.33 7.57
C GLN A 238 -2.53 -9.46 8.20
N ASN A 239 -3.26 -8.75 7.33
CA ASN A 239 -4.46 -7.98 7.69
C ASN A 239 -4.21 -7.01 8.85
N LEU A 240 -3.08 -6.30 8.82
CA LEU A 240 -2.77 -5.27 9.80
C LEU A 240 -3.63 -4.03 9.52
N MET A 241 -4.55 -3.72 10.41
CA MET A 241 -5.57 -2.68 10.25
C MET A 241 -5.80 -1.92 11.55
N VAL A 242 -6.25 -0.68 11.42
CA VAL A 242 -6.72 0.16 12.53
C VAL A 242 -8.25 0.25 12.47
N SER A 243 -8.92 0.24 13.62
CA SER A 243 -10.36 0.46 13.67
C SER A 243 -10.72 1.87 13.17
N PRO A 244 -11.95 2.08 12.63
CA PRO A 244 -12.36 3.39 12.12
C PRO A 244 -12.27 4.53 13.14
N ASP A 245 -12.43 4.22 14.44
CA ASP A 245 -12.30 5.16 15.55
C ASP A 245 -10.87 5.32 16.08
N GLY A 246 -9.91 4.54 15.55
CA GLY A 246 -8.51 4.59 15.92
C GLY A 246 -8.14 3.95 17.26
N ARG A 247 -9.09 3.28 17.95
CA ARG A 247 -8.85 2.73 19.29
C ARG A 247 -8.19 1.37 19.30
N PHE A 248 -8.38 0.57 18.24
CA PHE A 248 -7.92 -0.82 18.17
C PHE A 248 -7.07 -1.04 16.92
N ILE A 249 -6.09 -1.92 17.06
CA ILE A 249 -5.30 -2.46 15.96
C ILE A 249 -5.56 -3.96 15.90
N SER A 250 -5.95 -4.46 14.74
CA SER A 250 -6.15 -5.88 14.49
C SER A 250 -5.11 -6.38 13.49
N TYR A 251 -4.65 -7.61 13.69
CA TYR A 251 -3.74 -8.28 12.77
C TYR A 251 -3.90 -9.79 12.88
N ARG A 252 -3.47 -10.49 11.85
CA ARG A 252 -3.44 -11.95 11.81
C ARG A 252 -2.01 -12.43 11.74
N LEU A 253 -1.65 -13.38 12.60
CA LEU A 253 -0.39 -14.11 12.54
C LEU A 253 -0.63 -15.53 12.04
N TYR A 254 0.18 -15.99 11.11
CA TYR A 254 0.16 -17.37 10.64
C TYR A 254 1.58 -17.88 10.45
N LYS A 255 1.75 -19.17 10.69
CA LYS A 255 2.98 -19.87 10.41
C LYS A 255 2.81 -20.60 9.06
N SER A 256 3.69 -20.37 8.10
CA SER A 256 3.71 -21.18 6.90
C SER A 256 3.97 -22.63 7.28
N ALA A 257 3.09 -23.54 6.90
CA ALA A 257 3.40 -24.97 7.03
C ALA A 257 4.69 -25.23 6.25
N ALA A 258 5.66 -25.88 6.87
CA ALA A 258 6.81 -26.39 6.17
C ALA A 258 6.27 -27.25 5.00
N GLY A 259 6.62 -26.84 3.77
CA GLY A 259 6.07 -27.50 2.58
C GLY A 259 6.28 -29.00 2.72
N ASN A 260 5.21 -29.77 2.62
CA ASN A 260 5.30 -31.21 2.45
C ASN A 260 6.23 -31.42 1.27
N LYS A 261 7.44 -31.95 1.54
CA LYS A 261 8.27 -32.53 0.48
C LYS A 261 7.40 -33.58 -0.14
N GLY A 262 6.90 -33.31 -1.36
CA GLY A 262 6.09 -34.26 -2.08
C GLY A 262 6.82 -35.62 -2.06
N THR A 263 6.16 -36.64 -1.53
CA THR A 263 6.63 -38.01 -1.62
C THR A 263 6.69 -38.30 -3.09
N ILE A 264 7.90 -38.36 -3.64
CA ILE A 264 8.12 -38.85 -4.99
C ILE A 264 7.75 -40.34 -4.90
N VAL A 265 6.59 -40.70 -5.43
CA VAL A 265 6.23 -42.12 -5.64
C VAL A 265 7.05 -42.54 -6.84
N PRO A 266 8.02 -43.47 -6.67
CA PRO A 266 8.73 -44.03 -7.82
C PRO A 266 7.73 -44.79 -8.69
N SER A 267 7.72 -44.48 -9.99
CA SER A 267 6.97 -45.20 -11.00
C SER A 267 7.60 -46.57 -11.24
#